data_dc55c6727843fd4c88ec8005a741ba27
#
_entry.id   dc55c6727843fd4c88ec8005a741ba27
#
_cell.length_a   1.000
_cell.length_b   1.000
_cell.length_c   1.000
_cell.angle_alpha   90.00
_cell.angle_beta   90.00
_cell.angle_gamma   90.00
#
_symmetry.space_group_name_H-M   'P 1'
#
loop_
_entity.id
_entity.type
_entity.pdbx_description
1 polymer ?
#
loop_
_entity_poly.entity_id
_entity_poly.type
_entity_poly.pdbx_seq_one_letter_code
_entity_poly.pdbx_strand_id
1 'polypeptide(L)'
;MTIITTEHGHKIEFNQEKHVYIRNNEYVVGMSTILGKLASPMLENWKIANQVNAIKKEMEKQGISIDKIETIILNAKTNAKKQGDNILNIGSMVHKFCEMWLKGEKFTDPEDPVIKGCFEKFKKFWKKHKLKVIESEKILYSERGFCGTLDLVAKDPSNNLWLIDIKTSKGVFINMVHQLHGYKLAYEEQTGKKINKMYLVRLPKDSGDFEARHILYKKEHLKAFL
;
A
#
# COMPACT_ATOMS: atom_id res chain seq x y z
N MET A 1 12.10 -13.63 -9.29
CA MET A 1 11.17 -14.52 -8.58
C MET A 1 11.74 -14.76 -7.19
N THR A 2 11.02 -14.44 -6.13
CA THR A 2 11.46 -14.62 -4.74
C THR A 2 10.79 -15.86 -4.19
N ILE A 3 11.58 -16.75 -3.57
CA ILE A 3 11.06 -17.98 -2.94
C ILE A 3 11.24 -17.83 -1.44
N ILE A 4 10.16 -18.04 -0.70
CA ILE A 4 10.20 -18.10 0.77
C ILE A 4 9.71 -19.47 1.24
N THR A 5 10.24 -19.91 2.37
CA THR A 5 9.69 -21.05 3.11
C THR A 5 9.12 -20.50 4.42
N THR A 6 7.84 -20.77 4.68
CA THR A 6 7.18 -20.36 5.92
C THR A 6 7.67 -21.22 7.09
N GLU A 7 7.45 -20.81 8.34
CA GLU A 7 7.80 -21.59 9.53
C GLU A 7 7.06 -22.96 9.58
N HIS A 8 5.92 -23.05 8.89
CA HIS A 8 5.15 -24.31 8.74
C HIS A 8 5.57 -25.13 7.50
N GLY A 9 6.70 -24.79 6.85
CA GLY A 9 7.26 -25.54 5.74
C GLY A 9 6.61 -25.28 4.39
N HIS A 10 5.68 -24.32 4.25
CA HIS A 10 5.10 -23.98 2.96
C HIS A 10 6.09 -23.20 2.10
N LYS A 11 6.33 -23.67 0.89
CA LYS A 11 7.12 -22.97 -0.11
C LYS A 11 6.22 -22.06 -0.94
N ILE A 12 6.46 -20.74 -0.84
CA ILE A 12 5.72 -19.73 -1.59
C ILE A 12 6.68 -19.06 -2.57
N GLU A 13 6.30 -19.03 -3.83
CA GLU A 13 7.00 -18.33 -4.89
C GLU A 13 6.27 -17.02 -5.17
N PHE A 14 7.00 -15.90 -5.12
CA PHE A 14 6.46 -14.58 -5.40
C PHE A 14 7.06 -14.03 -6.69
N ASN A 15 6.22 -13.72 -7.67
CA ASN A 15 6.60 -13.00 -8.87
C ASN A 15 6.32 -11.50 -8.66
N GLN A 16 7.38 -10.72 -8.48
CA GLN A 16 7.29 -9.29 -8.17
C GLN A 16 6.73 -8.46 -9.35
N GLU A 17 7.07 -8.82 -10.60
CA GLU A 17 6.59 -8.08 -11.78
C GLU A 17 5.08 -8.24 -11.99
N LYS A 18 4.58 -9.47 -11.84
CA LYS A 18 3.15 -9.81 -11.99
C LYS A 18 2.36 -9.67 -10.70
N HIS A 19 3.05 -9.46 -9.58
CA HIS A 19 2.47 -9.41 -8.23
C HIS A 19 1.58 -10.62 -7.91
N VAL A 20 2.07 -11.82 -8.20
CA VAL A 20 1.36 -13.08 -7.98
C VAL A 20 2.14 -14.01 -7.07
N TYR A 21 1.39 -14.77 -6.26
CA TYR A 21 1.91 -15.77 -5.34
C TYR A 21 1.55 -17.16 -5.86
N ILE A 22 2.49 -18.12 -5.76
CA ILE A 22 2.33 -19.49 -6.21
C ILE A 22 2.75 -20.43 -5.08
N ARG A 23 1.93 -21.43 -4.80
CA ARG A 23 2.22 -22.54 -3.88
C ARG A 23 1.90 -23.85 -4.58
N ASN A 24 2.85 -24.80 -4.61
CA ASN A 24 2.67 -26.10 -5.26
C ASN A 24 2.15 -25.99 -6.72
N ASN A 25 2.70 -25.05 -7.49
CA ASN A 25 2.29 -24.74 -8.87
C ASN A 25 0.87 -24.17 -9.02
N GLU A 26 0.19 -23.81 -7.92
CA GLU A 26 -1.13 -23.18 -7.94
C GLU A 26 -1.07 -21.73 -7.49
N TYR A 27 -1.89 -20.89 -8.12
CA TYR A 27 -2.00 -19.49 -7.72
C TYR A 27 -2.66 -19.36 -6.35
N VAL A 28 -2.02 -18.61 -5.46
CA VAL A 28 -2.61 -18.22 -4.17
C VAL A 28 -3.14 -16.80 -4.30
N VAL A 29 -4.36 -16.57 -3.81
CA VAL A 29 -4.98 -15.25 -3.88
C VAL A 29 -4.16 -14.23 -3.08
N GLY A 30 -3.84 -13.10 -3.72
CA GLY A 30 -3.17 -11.98 -3.06
C GLY A 30 -4.14 -11.16 -2.21
N MET A 31 -3.67 -10.62 -1.10
CA MET A 31 -4.45 -9.74 -0.23
C MET A 31 -5.04 -8.53 -0.96
N SER A 32 -4.29 -7.92 -1.87
CA SER A 32 -4.78 -6.81 -2.71
C SER A 32 -5.93 -7.23 -3.63
N THR A 33 -5.95 -8.49 -4.09
CA THR A 33 -7.04 -9.05 -4.89
C THR A 33 -8.31 -9.21 -4.06
N ILE A 34 -8.20 -9.69 -2.82
CA ILE A 34 -9.32 -9.79 -1.87
C ILE A 34 -9.90 -8.40 -1.62
N LEU A 35 -9.05 -7.44 -1.25
CA LEU A 35 -9.46 -6.06 -0.99
C LEU A 35 -10.08 -5.38 -2.23
N GLY A 36 -9.62 -5.72 -3.42
CA GLY A 36 -10.19 -5.25 -4.69
C GLY A 36 -11.61 -5.75 -4.96
N LYS A 37 -12.03 -6.84 -4.31
CA LYS A 37 -13.42 -7.33 -4.37
C LYS A 37 -14.35 -6.58 -3.41
N LEU A 38 -13.79 -5.95 -2.39
CA LEU A 38 -14.56 -5.07 -1.51
C LEU A 38 -14.92 -3.81 -2.29
N ALA A 39 -16.20 -3.54 -2.43
CA ALA A 39 -16.67 -2.35 -3.13
C ALA A 39 -16.04 -1.09 -2.55
N SER A 40 -15.40 -0.31 -3.40
CA SER A 40 -14.81 0.98 -3.04
C SER A 40 -15.47 2.11 -3.85
N PRO A 41 -16.68 2.54 -3.49
CA PRO A 41 -17.41 3.58 -4.20
C PRO A 41 -16.60 4.87 -4.34
N MET A 42 -15.78 5.20 -3.33
CA MET A 42 -14.90 6.38 -3.38
C MET A 42 -13.82 6.27 -4.46
N LEU A 43 -13.24 5.08 -4.67
CA LEU A 43 -12.23 4.87 -5.71
C LEU A 43 -12.86 4.95 -7.11
N GLU A 44 -14.04 4.36 -7.29
CA GLU A 44 -14.77 4.45 -8.56
C GLU A 44 -15.20 5.88 -8.86
N ASN A 45 -15.77 6.59 -7.89
CA ASN A 45 -16.11 8.00 -8.03
C ASN A 45 -14.87 8.87 -8.33
N TRP A 46 -13.72 8.58 -7.71
CA TRP A 46 -12.47 9.28 -7.99
C TRP A 46 -11.98 9.03 -9.43
N LYS A 47 -12.06 7.79 -9.92
CA LYS A 47 -11.71 7.45 -11.32
C LYS A 47 -12.61 8.20 -12.29
N ILE A 48 -13.92 8.18 -12.05
CA ILE A 48 -14.91 8.91 -12.87
C ILE A 48 -14.62 10.42 -12.85
N ALA A 49 -14.43 11.00 -11.67
CA ALA A 49 -14.12 12.43 -11.53
C ALA A 49 -12.85 12.83 -12.26
N ASN A 50 -11.78 12.02 -12.19
CA ASN A 50 -10.54 12.27 -12.93
C ASN A 50 -10.75 12.21 -14.45
N GLN A 51 -11.53 11.25 -14.94
CA GLN A 51 -11.86 11.16 -16.37
C GLN A 51 -12.66 12.38 -16.83
N VAL A 52 -13.68 12.77 -16.09
CA VAL A 52 -14.51 13.94 -16.38
C VAL A 52 -13.68 15.23 -16.39
N ASN A 53 -12.80 15.40 -15.37
CA ASN A 53 -11.93 16.58 -15.31
C ASN A 53 -10.92 16.63 -16.47
N ALA A 54 -10.39 15.48 -16.88
CA ALA A 54 -9.49 15.39 -18.04
C ALA A 54 -10.23 15.75 -19.35
N ILE A 55 -11.46 15.27 -19.50
CA ILE A 55 -12.32 15.64 -20.64
C ILE A 55 -12.59 17.15 -20.65
N LYS A 56 -13.01 17.73 -19.51
CA LYS A 56 -13.25 19.18 -19.40
C LYS A 56 -12.04 20.01 -19.81
N LYS A 57 -10.85 19.68 -19.29
CA LYS A 57 -9.60 20.38 -19.62
C LYS A 57 -9.26 20.32 -21.11
N GLU A 58 -9.52 19.17 -21.74
CA GLU A 58 -9.25 19.01 -23.16
C GLU A 58 -10.27 19.77 -24.01
N MET A 59 -11.53 19.79 -23.60
CA MET A 59 -12.59 20.60 -24.24
C MET A 59 -12.28 22.10 -24.15
N GLU A 60 -11.82 22.59 -23.00
CA GLU A 60 -11.43 23.99 -22.80
C GLU A 60 -10.26 24.40 -23.71
N LYS A 61 -9.28 23.52 -23.95
CA LYS A 61 -8.13 23.79 -24.81
C LYS A 61 -8.46 23.87 -26.29
N GLN A 62 -9.43 23.09 -26.76
CA GLN A 62 -9.64 22.88 -28.19
C GLN A 62 -10.86 23.62 -28.77
N GLY A 63 -11.68 24.24 -27.90
CA GLY A 63 -13.00 24.73 -28.32
C GLY A 63 -13.90 23.58 -28.81
N ILE A 64 -15.15 23.55 -28.42
CA ILE A 64 -16.05 22.42 -28.67
C ILE A 64 -16.44 22.36 -30.13
N SER A 65 -15.99 21.31 -30.84
CA SER A 65 -16.56 20.85 -32.10
C SER A 65 -16.92 19.38 -31.93
N ILE A 66 -18.13 19.01 -32.31
CA ILE A 66 -18.67 17.64 -32.16
C ILE A 66 -17.78 16.61 -32.86
N ASP A 67 -17.14 16.96 -33.95
CA ASP A 67 -16.28 16.11 -34.77
C ASP A 67 -14.97 15.70 -34.08
N LYS A 68 -14.64 16.31 -32.95
CA LYS A 68 -13.41 16.04 -32.18
C LYS A 68 -13.67 15.29 -30.87
N ILE A 69 -14.92 14.96 -30.54
CA ILE A 69 -15.28 14.35 -29.25
C ILE A 69 -14.56 13.03 -29.02
N GLU A 70 -14.44 12.16 -30.00
CA GLU A 70 -13.74 10.87 -29.85
C GLU A 70 -12.26 11.06 -29.53
N THR A 71 -11.59 11.98 -30.21
CA THR A 71 -10.19 12.33 -29.95
C THR A 71 -10.02 12.92 -28.54
N ILE A 72 -10.95 13.80 -28.13
CA ILE A 72 -10.95 14.41 -26.78
C ILE A 72 -11.11 13.32 -25.70
N ILE A 73 -12.03 12.38 -25.90
CA ILE A 73 -12.25 11.27 -24.95
C ILE A 73 -11.01 10.37 -24.86
N LEU A 74 -10.40 10.04 -26.00
CA LEU A 74 -9.20 9.20 -26.04
C LEU A 74 -8.01 9.88 -25.33
N ASN A 75 -7.77 11.16 -25.61
CA ASN A 75 -6.73 11.94 -24.96
C ASN A 75 -6.97 12.09 -23.46
N ALA A 76 -8.21 12.33 -23.05
CA ALA A 76 -8.60 12.42 -21.66
C ALA A 76 -8.34 11.10 -20.90
N LYS A 77 -8.70 9.95 -21.49
CA LYS A 77 -8.42 8.63 -20.92
C LYS A 77 -6.93 8.38 -20.77
N THR A 78 -6.14 8.72 -21.80
CA THR A 78 -4.68 8.54 -21.78
C THR A 78 -4.02 9.42 -20.71
N ASN A 79 -4.43 10.68 -20.60
CA ASN A 79 -3.91 11.61 -19.60
C ASN A 79 -4.30 11.20 -18.17
N ALA A 80 -5.55 10.75 -17.97
CA ALA A 80 -6.00 10.24 -16.68
C ALA A 80 -5.20 9.00 -16.25
N LYS A 81 -4.90 8.09 -17.20
CA LYS A 81 -4.06 6.92 -16.92
C LYS A 81 -2.64 7.33 -16.52
N LYS A 82 -1.98 8.23 -17.30
CA LYS A 82 -0.63 8.72 -17.00
C LYS A 82 -0.57 9.38 -15.61
N GLN A 83 -1.58 10.17 -15.24
CA GLN A 83 -1.65 10.77 -13.91
C GLN A 83 -1.79 9.71 -12.81
N GLY A 84 -2.62 8.68 -13.03
CA GLY A 84 -2.75 7.54 -12.12
C GLY A 84 -1.44 6.81 -11.92
N ASP A 85 -0.73 6.50 -13.00
CA ASP A 85 0.56 5.80 -12.98
C ASP A 85 1.62 6.62 -12.23
N ASN A 86 1.69 7.94 -12.44
CA ASN A 86 2.60 8.81 -11.67
C ASN A 86 2.30 8.82 -10.18
N ILE A 87 1.02 8.86 -9.80
CA ILE A 87 0.60 8.82 -8.40
C ILE A 87 1.00 7.49 -7.74
N LEU A 88 0.83 6.37 -8.43
CA LEU A 88 1.26 5.05 -7.98
C LEU A 88 2.79 4.99 -7.84
N ASN A 89 3.51 5.54 -8.83
CA ASN A 89 4.98 5.56 -8.84
C ASN A 89 5.56 6.31 -7.63
N ILE A 90 5.04 7.50 -7.30
CA ILE A 90 5.43 8.23 -6.09
C ILE A 90 5.19 7.40 -4.84
N GLY A 91 4.05 6.69 -4.74
CA GLY A 91 3.76 5.80 -3.62
C GLY A 91 4.82 4.72 -3.45
N SER A 92 5.12 3.99 -4.52
CA SER A 92 6.13 2.93 -4.52
C SER A 92 7.52 3.45 -4.18
N MET A 93 7.90 4.64 -4.68
CA MET A 93 9.17 5.26 -4.34
C MET A 93 9.27 5.64 -2.87
N VAL A 94 8.20 6.16 -2.26
CA VAL A 94 8.16 6.46 -0.82
C VAL A 94 8.39 5.20 0.01
N HIS A 95 7.70 4.09 -0.29
CA HIS A 95 7.93 2.80 0.38
C HIS A 95 9.38 2.35 0.24
N LYS A 96 9.93 2.40 -0.98
CA LYS A 96 11.31 2.00 -1.26
C LYS A 96 12.33 2.81 -0.46
N PHE A 97 12.20 4.14 -0.38
CA PHE A 97 13.12 4.96 0.43
C PHE A 97 12.99 4.66 1.92
N CYS A 98 11.78 4.44 2.42
CA CYS A 98 11.57 4.02 3.81
C CYS A 98 12.26 2.69 4.11
N GLU A 99 12.11 1.70 3.22
CA GLU A 99 12.72 0.38 3.34
C GLU A 99 14.26 0.45 3.33
N MET A 100 14.85 1.12 2.31
CA MET A 100 16.31 1.27 2.19
C MET A 100 16.90 1.92 3.45
N TRP A 101 16.26 2.97 3.95
CA TRP A 101 16.69 3.64 5.16
C TRP A 101 16.62 2.73 6.40
N LEU A 102 15.56 1.95 6.55
CA LEU A 102 15.41 1.00 7.65
C LEU A 102 16.43 -0.13 7.61
N LYS A 103 16.83 -0.56 6.41
CA LYS A 103 17.87 -1.57 6.19
C LYS A 103 19.29 -1.02 6.34
N GLY A 104 19.46 0.30 6.48
CA GLY A 104 20.76 0.95 6.52
C GLY A 104 21.51 0.91 5.19
N GLU A 105 20.79 0.75 4.09
CA GLU A 105 21.36 0.76 2.75
C GLU A 105 21.89 2.15 2.39
N LYS A 106 22.94 2.22 1.56
CA LYS A 106 23.41 3.49 0.99
C LYS A 106 22.50 3.91 -0.15
N PHE A 107 22.00 5.12 -0.11
CA PHE A 107 21.21 5.72 -1.19
C PHE A 107 21.40 7.24 -1.22
N THR A 108 21.12 7.84 -2.36
CA THR A 108 21.01 9.29 -2.49
C THR A 108 19.62 9.74 -2.06
N ASP A 109 19.52 10.81 -1.29
CA ASP A 109 18.22 11.37 -0.88
C ASP A 109 17.33 11.66 -2.11
N PRO A 110 16.01 11.44 -1.99
CA PRO A 110 15.10 11.70 -3.10
C PRO A 110 15.15 13.17 -3.56
N GLU A 111 15.29 13.38 -4.87
CA GLU A 111 15.26 14.70 -5.48
C GLU A 111 13.84 15.28 -5.55
N ASP A 112 12.84 14.41 -5.78
CA ASP A 112 11.44 14.81 -5.82
C ASP A 112 11.00 15.34 -4.44
N PRO A 113 10.53 16.61 -4.34
CA PRO A 113 10.17 17.22 -3.06
C PRO A 113 9.02 16.53 -2.35
N VAL A 114 8.11 15.89 -3.09
CA VAL A 114 6.97 15.16 -2.51
C VAL A 114 7.47 13.88 -1.84
N ILE A 115 8.31 13.11 -2.54
CA ILE A 115 8.91 11.89 -1.99
C ILE A 115 9.77 12.22 -0.78
N LYS A 116 10.61 13.25 -0.89
CA LYS A 116 11.45 13.74 0.21
C LYS A 116 10.61 14.15 1.42
N GLY A 117 9.54 14.92 1.21
CA GLY A 117 8.63 15.34 2.27
C GLY A 117 7.94 14.17 2.99
N CYS A 118 7.48 13.17 2.25
CA CYS A 118 6.90 11.94 2.80
C CYS A 118 7.94 11.17 3.62
N PHE A 119 9.14 10.98 3.07
CA PHE A 119 10.23 10.27 3.71
C PHE A 119 10.70 10.94 5.01
N GLU A 120 10.82 12.28 5.05
CA GLU A 120 11.16 13.01 6.28
C GLU A 120 10.08 12.87 7.37
N LYS A 121 8.78 12.89 6.98
CA LYS A 121 7.67 12.64 7.91
C LYS A 121 7.77 11.24 8.52
N PHE A 122 8.11 10.23 7.70
CA PHE A 122 8.32 8.86 8.17
C PHE A 122 9.49 8.76 9.15
N LYS A 123 10.65 9.34 8.82
CA LYS A 123 11.82 9.36 9.72
C LYS A 123 11.52 9.99 11.07
N LYS A 124 10.76 11.11 11.08
CA LYS A 124 10.34 11.77 12.32
C LYS A 124 9.44 10.86 13.16
N PHE A 125 8.45 10.21 12.55
CA PHE A 125 7.57 9.25 13.21
C PHE A 125 8.38 8.12 13.84
N TRP A 126 9.27 7.50 13.07
CA TRP A 126 10.10 6.38 13.51
C TRP A 126 10.97 6.74 14.71
N LYS A 127 11.69 7.86 14.63
CA LYS A 127 12.56 8.36 15.70
C LYS A 127 11.77 8.74 16.96
N LYS A 128 10.61 9.39 16.79
CA LYS A 128 9.71 9.77 17.92
C LYS A 128 9.31 8.56 18.76
N HIS A 129 8.99 7.45 18.12
CA HIS A 129 8.56 6.22 18.80
C HIS A 129 9.73 5.28 19.14
N LYS A 130 10.98 5.67 18.81
CA LYS A 130 12.20 4.89 19.05
C LYS A 130 12.08 3.45 18.56
N LEU A 131 11.48 3.26 17.38
CA LEU A 131 11.21 1.96 16.82
C LEU A 131 12.49 1.30 16.29
N LYS A 132 12.55 -0.02 16.41
CA LYS A 132 13.57 -0.86 15.79
C LYS A 132 12.89 -1.79 14.80
N VAL A 133 13.37 -1.86 13.56
CA VAL A 133 12.84 -2.75 12.53
C VAL A 133 13.08 -4.21 12.92
N ILE A 134 12.08 -5.04 12.73
CA ILE A 134 12.13 -6.50 12.89
C ILE A 134 11.99 -7.18 11.54
N GLU A 135 11.01 -6.74 10.74
CA GLU A 135 10.73 -7.25 9.40
C GLU A 135 10.36 -6.08 8.49
N SER A 136 10.76 -6.12 7.22
CA SER A 136 10.31 -5.20 6.18
C SER A 136 10.03 -5.99 4.91
N GLU A 137 8.98 -5.60 4.17
CA GLU A 137 8.54 -6.23 2.91
C GLU A 137 8.45 -7.76 3.04
N LYS A 138 7.93 -8.23 4.19
CA LYS A 138 7.81 -9.66 4.48
C LYS A 138 6.63 -10.27 3.76
N ILE A 139 6.90 -11.28 2.95
CA ILE A 139 5.86 -12.10 2.32
C ILE A 139 5.23 -13.01 3.39
N LEU A 140 3.92 -12.94 3.50
CA LEU A 140 3.12 -13.74 4.40
C LEU A 140 2.22 -14.69 3.62
N TYR A 141 2.04 -15.88 4.17
CA TYR A 141 1.01 -16.84 3.78
C TYR A 141 0.15 -17.15 5.00
N SER A 142 -1.15 -17.13 4.83
CA SER A 142 -2.12 -17.56 5.85
C SER A 142 -2.69 -18.92 5.49
N GLU A 143 -2.88 -19.76 6.49
CA GLU A 143 -3.58 -21.07 6.35
C GLU A 143 -5.04 -20.90 5.87
N ARG A 144 -5.55 -19.67 5.84
CA ARG A 144 -6.83 -19.30 5.22
C ARG A 144 -6.78 -19.20 3.70
N GLY A 145 -5.60 -19.51 3.08
CA GLY A 145 -5.43 -19.58 1.62
C GLY A 145 -5.18 -18.24 0.93
N PHE A 146 -4.58 -17.27 1.61
CA PHE A 146 -4.17 -16.01 0.99
C PHE A 146 -2.71 -15.65 1.29
N CYS A 147 -2.12 -14.86 0.41
CA CYS A 147 -0.80 -14.27 0.57
C CYS A 147 -0.85 -12.76 0.59
N GLY A 148 0.20 -12.14 1.12
CA GLY A 148 0.42 -10.70 1.04
C GLY A 148 1.83 -10.34 1.44
N THR A 149 2.27 -9.13 1.07
CA THR A 149 3.55 -8.57 1.52
C THR A 149 3.24 -7.45 2.50
N LEU A 150 3.60 -7.63 3.78
CA LEU A 150 3.46 -6.58 4.77
C LEU A 150 4.61 -5.57 4.65
N ASP A 151 4.32 -4.29 4.93
CA ASP A 151 5.35 -3.25 4.86
C ASP A 151 6.37 -3.40 6.00
N LEU A 152 5.93 -3.37 7.25
CA LEU A 152 6.84 -3.31 8.40
C LEU A 152 6.29 -4.02 9.65
N VAL A 153 7.18 -4.73 10.33
CA VAL A 153 7.03 -5.05 11.75
C VAL A 153 8.19 -4.41 12.51
N ALA A 154 7.86 -3.67 13.55
CA ALA A 154 8.82 -2.97 14.38
C ALA A 154 8.63 -3.29 15.87
N LYS A 155 9.62 -2.96 16.67
CA LYS A 155 9.61 -3.13 18.12
C LYS A 155 9.80 -1.79 18.80
N ASP A 156 8.95 -1.47 19.79
CA ASP A 156 9.13 -0.28 20.62
C ASP A 156 10.06 -0.56 21.82
N PRO A 157 10.49 0.46 22.59
CA PRO A 157 11.36 0.27 23.76
C PRO A 157 10.76 -0.61 24.86
N SER A 158 9.43 -0.77 24.90
CA SER A 158 8.73 -1.65 25.83
C SER A 158 8.59 -3.08 25.28
N ASN A 159 9.29 -3.42 24.20
CA ASN A 159 9.24 -4.72 23.52
C ASN A 159 7.91 -5.07 22.86
N ASN A 160 6.98 -4.13 22.68
CA ASN A 160 5.77 -4.39 21.92
C ASN A 160 6.07 -4.49 20.44
N LEU A 161 5.49 -5.48 19.74
CA LEU A 161 5.52 -5.60 18.30
C LEU A 161 4.43 -4.74 17.67
N TRP A 162 4.85 -3.87 16.76
CA TRP A 162 3.99 -3.00 15.98
C TRP A 162 3.93 -3.48 14.54
N LEU A 163 2.74 -3.73 14.03
CA LEU A 163 2.48 -3.90 12.61
C LEU A 163 2.16 -2.52 12.02
N ILE A 164 2.95 -2.10 11.06
CA ILE A 164 2.85 -0.76 10.45
C ILE A 164 2.67 -0.93 8.95
N ASP A 165 1.64 -0.28 8.43
CA ASP A 165 1.36 -0.23 7.01
C ASP A 165 1.41 1.24 6.56
N ILE A 166 2.24 1.52 5.56
CA ILE A 166 2.50 2.86 5.03
C ILE A 166 1.49 3.16 3.92
N LYS A 167 0.89 4.33 3.96
CA LYS A 167 -0.06 4.78 2.94
C LYS A 167 0.28 6.19 2.47
N THR A 168 0.27 6.39 1.15
CA THR A 168 0.48 7.70 0.53
C THR A 168 -0.82 8.27 -0.07
N SER A 169 -1.96 7.75 0.35
CA SER A 169 -3.30 8.14 -0.08
C SER A 169 -3.77 9.45 0.54
N LYS A 170 -4.85 10.04 -0.02
CA LYS A 170 -5.49 11.26 0.52
C LYS A 170 -6.15 11.08 1.89
N GLY A 171 -6.44 9.83 2.29
CA GLY A 171 -7.08 9.51 3.57
C GLY A 171 -6.85 8.07 3.97
N VAL A 172 -7.26 7.72 5.19
CA VAL A 172 -7.32 6.36 5.69
C VAL A 172 -8.71 5.78 5.41
N PHE A 173 -8.76 4.69 4.64
CA PHE A 173 -9.99 4.05 4.20
C PHE A 173 -10.20 2.70 4.88
N ILE A 174 -11.45 2.24 4.94
CA ILE A 174 -11.84 1.01 5.66
C ILE A 174 -11.15 -0.25 5.12
N ASN A 175 -10.91 -0.34 3.82
CA ASN A 175 -10.18 -1.46 3.21
C ASN A 175 -8.73 -1.56 3.72
N MET A 176 -8.08 -0.44 4.07
CA MET A 176 -6.75 -0.44 4.69
C MET A 176 -6.79 -0.99 6.11
N VAL A 177 -7.88 -0.73 6.83
CA VAL A 177 -8.12 -1.31 8.17
C VAL A 177 -8.29 -2.82 8.04
N HIS A 178 -9.09 -3.29 7.08
CA HIS A 178 -9.27 -4.72 6.81
C HIS A 178 -7.95 -5.39 6.41
N GLN A 179 -7.16 -4.75 5.55
CA GLN A 179 -5.82 -5.21 5.16
C GLN A 179 -4.93 -5.46 6.36
N LEU A 180 -4.89 -4.50 7.28
CA LEU A 180 -4.04 -4.58 8.47
C LEU A 180 -4.45 -5.73 9.40
N HIS A 181 -5.75 -6.05 9.48
CA HIS A 181 -6.24 -7.21 10.22
C HIS A 181 -5.85 -8.53 9.55
N GLY A 182 -5.90 -8.59 8.22
CA GLY A 182 -5.42 -9.75 7.46
C GLY A 182 -3.91 -9.97 7.63
N TYR A 183 -3.11 -8.90 7.59
CA TYR A 183 -1.67 -9.00 7.85
C TYR A 183 -1.36 -9.46 9.27
N LYS A 184 -2.08 -8.94 10.28
CA LYS A 184 -1.93 -9.40 11.66
C LYS A 184 -2.18 -10.90 11.78
N LEU A 185 -3.29 -11.38 11.22
CA LEU A 185 -3.61 -12.82 11.22
C LEU A 185 -2.50 -13.64 10.59
N ALA A 186 -2.12 -13.33 9.34
CA ALA A 186 -1.12 -14.09 8.61
C ALA A 186 0.27 -14.06 9.30
N TYR A 187 0.66 -12.90 9.86
CA TYR A 187 1.92 -12.78 10.59
C TYR A 187 1.93 -13.63 11.86
N GLU A 188 0.86 -13.59 12.66
CA GLU A 188 0.74 -14.36 13.89
C GLU A 188 0.65 -15.87 13.62
N GLU A 189 -0.08 -16.28 12.57
CA GLU A 189 -0.11 -17.67 12.11
C GLU A 189 1.28 -18.16 11.68
N GLN A 190 1.98 -17.36 10.84
CA GLN A 190 3.26 -17.77 10.27
C GLN A 190 4.41 -17.77 11.28
N THR A 191 4.41 -16.86 12.27
CA THR A 191 5.59 -16.66 13.14
C THR A 191 5.34 -17.04 14.61
N GLY A 192 4.11 -17.32 15.01
CA GLY A 192 3.74 -17.52 16.40
C GLY A 192 3.88 -16.27 17.28
N LYS A 193 4.36 -15.14 16.75
CA LYS A 193 4.60 -13.89 17.48
C LYS A 193 3.36 -13.02 17.47
N LYS A 194 2.97 -12.51 18.65
CA LYS A 194 1.77 -11.66 18.81
C LYS A 194 2.07 -10.20 18.45
N ILE A 195 1.28 -9.62 17.56
CA ILE A 195 1.26 -8.19 17.29
C ILE A 195 0.48 -7.46 18.39
N ASN A 196 1.16 -6.53 19.08
CA ASN A 196 0.58 -5.74 20.17
C ASN A 196 -0.13 -4.49 19.68
N LYS A 197 0.39 -3.86 18.63
CA LYS A 197 -0.17 -2.59 18.08
C LYS A 197 -0.21 -2.64 16.56
N MET A 198 -1.24 -2.04 15.98
CA MET A 198 -1.39 -1.88 14.53
C MET A 198 -1.47 -0.40 14.18
N TYR A 199 -0.70 0.04 13.20
CA TYR A 199 -0.66 1.43 12.75
C TYR A 199 -0.81 1.55 11.25
N LEU A 200 -1.69 2.47 10.82
CA LEU A 200 -1.70 3.02 9.48
C LEU A 200 -0.94 4.35 9.52
N VAL A 201 0.19 4.42 8.82
CA VAL A 201 1.04 5.60 8.75
C VAL A 201 0.82 6.26 7.39
N ARG A 202 0.04 7.33 7.39
CA ARG A 202 -0.27 8.08 6.17
C ARG A 202 0.74 9.21 5.95
N LEU A 203 1.43 9.11 4.83
CA LEU A 203 2.41 10.07 4.33
C LEU A 203 1.79 10.79 3.11
N PRO A 204 1.08 11.89 3.30
CA PRO A 204 0.33 12.53 2.21
C PRO A 204 1.27 13.11 1.15
N LYS A 205 0.94 12.87 -0.12
CA LYS A 205 1.66 13.39 -1.30
C LYS A 205 1.30 14.84 -1.64
N ASP A 206 0.26 15.35 -1.02
CA ASP A 206 -0.21 16.74 -1.12
C ASP A 206 0.16 17.51 0.16
N SER A 207 -0.37 18.72 0.29
CA SER A 207 -0.20 19.54 1.49
C SER A 207 -0.93 19.02 2.73
N GLY A 208 -1.53 17.83 2.65
CA GLY A 208 -2.26 17.24 3.76
C GLY A 208 -1.38 16.91 4.96
N ASP A 209 -2.00 16.83 6.13
CA ASP A 209 -1.30 16.54 7.38
C ASP A 209 -0.83 15.07 7.45
N PHE A 210 0.33 14.90 8.08
CA PHE A 210 0.80 13.59 8.49
C PHE A 210 -0.17 12.96 9.48
N GLU A 211 -0.47 11.68 9.30
CA GLU A 211 -1.35 10.94 10.20
C GLU A 211 -0.74 9.57 10.54
N ALA A 212 -0.64 9.26 11.83
CA ALA A 212 -0.33 7.92 12.32
C ALA A 212 -1.51 7.43 13.16
N ARG A 213 -2.35 6.59 12.57
CA ARG A 213 -3.58 6.11 13.21
C ARG A 213 -3.34 4.76 13.85
N HIS A 214 -3.51 4.68 15.17
CA HIS A 214 -3.57 3.41 15.89
C HIS A 214 -4.89 2.71 15.58
N ILE A 215 -4.80 1.48 15.08
CA ILE A 215 -5.96 0.65 14.73
C ILE A 215 -6.14 -0.40 15.81
N LEU A 216 -7.26 -0.34 16.51
CA LEU A 216 -7.63 -1.37 17.47
C LEU A 216 -8.10 -2.62 16.74
N TYR A 217 -7.68 -3.80 17.25
CA TYR A 217 -8.15 -5.06 16.70
C TYR A 217 -9.65 -5.24 16.96
N LYS A 218 -10.39 -5.55 15.89
CA LYS A 218 -11.82 -5.88 15.95
C LYS A 218 -12.10 -7.11 15.08
N LYS A 219 -12.79 -8.10 15.65
CA LYS A 219 -13.13 -9.35 14.94
C LYS A 219 -13.96 -9.08 13.67
N GLU A 220 -14.80 -8.05 13.68
CA GLU A 220 -15.64 -7.64 12.57
C GLU A 220 -14.81 -7.23 11.35
N HIS A 221 -13.70 -6.52 11.55
CA HIS A 221 -12.80 -6.12 10.46
C HIS A 221 -12.07 -7.33 9.87
N LEU A 222 -11.69 -8.30 10.70
CA LEU A 222 -11.10 -9.54 10.20
C LEU A 222 -12.13 -10.37 9.43
N LYS A 223 -13.37 -10.51 9.94
CA LYS A 223 -14.45 -11.19 9.23
C LYS A 223 -14.80 -10.55 7.89
N ALA A 224 -14.74 -9.21 7.81
CA ALA A 224 -14.99 -8.51 6.56
C ALA A 224 -13.84 -8.67 5.54
N PHE A 225 -12.65 -9.03 6.00
CA PHE A 225 -11.51 -9.34 5.15
C PHE A 225 -11.56 -10.79 4.62
N LEU A 226 -11.93 -11.76 5.47
CA LEU A 226 -12.03 -13.20 5.14
C LEU A 226 -13.28 -13.52 4.32
#